data_19b828a1c27107941aa3d0978322f934
#
_entry.id   19b828a1c27107941aa3d0978322f934
#
_cell.length_a   1.000
_cell.length_b   1.000
_cell.length_c   1.000
_cell.angle_alpha   90.00
_cell.angle_beta   90.00
_cell.angle_gamma   90.00
#
_symmetry.space_group_name_H-M   'P 1'
#
loop_
_entity.id
_entity.type
_entity.pdbx_description
1 polymer ?
#
loop_
_entity_poly.entity_id
_entity_poly.type
_entity_poly.pdbx_seq_one_letter_code
_entity_poly.pdbx_strand_id
1 'polypeptide(L)'
;MGLVARRLEPWVIAGGRRVRWQAASDSAWRAGDLAAELRPGALGVSLTIRNQGLKPVALQAAFLRWSVEAPRLRLGFFEGRWAEENQLRWVDPPGATLELRHPPGRTGEGNPTHLFAVDAVGRGMAWVAVPSCDLVARVVPDGPFLGPHASPRRAQVWIGPPPEGLQLVLPPGEELGVAECVELEVREGLAEAAKGLSLRCLHAWGPAPDCPVIWNTWLDRFDDLDPERLRLQLDAAVEVGCEGLIVDAGWFGTGTDWWNCVGDWRECQEGAFHGRIAEFADAVRATGLLFGFWMEPERVAADAPVARNHPEWVAPGGRLRLERPEAFDWLLETASARIREFGARWLKVDMNFSLGDSEGDAFRAHREALARWIGELRKRFPSLYLEGCSSGAMRLDLGILPLFDQHFLSDNTNPWDVARIVEGAALRAPLARIGRWAVLYERGGELLVPRTAGLEGFESATVPFAVAPAFLGAFGLSGDLASLSPERRGALRACVEAYRSVRREIAASWNASAAAPTPRDDRNGWSWHALANPWSVLMVALRLSDSSEAREWSWSDLRLEEAPQGVEVLFGDEGATAEVAMEGLRVSLPRPNTALGLRLPCH
;
A
#
# COMPACT_ATOMS: atom_id res chain seq x y z
N MET A 1 5.65 35.17 -2.67
CA MET A 1 5.69 34.36 -3.91
C MET A 1 5.65 32.92 -3.46
N GLY A 2 4.63 32.16 -3.87
CA GLY A 2 4.53 30.75 -3.59
C GLY A 2 5.52 29.91 -4.43
N LEU A 3 5.58 28.60 -4.17
CA LEU A 3 6.38 27.67 -4.95
C LEU A 3 5.94 27.72 -6.42
N VAL A 4 6.89 27.90 -7.31
CA VAL A 4 6.67 27.86 -8.76
C VAL A 4 7.39 26.63 -9.29
N ALA A 5 6.61 25.59 -9.66
CA ALA A 5 7.15 24.51 -10.49
C ALA A 5 7.20 25.01 -11.93
N ARG A 6 8.39 24.99 -12.51
CA ARG A 6 8.61 25.42 -13.89
C ARG A 6 9.09 24.23 -14.70
N ARG A 7 8.44 24.04 -15.85
CA ARG A 7 8.83 23.24 -16.99
C ARG A 7 9.32 21.81 -16.70
N LEU A 8 8.48 20.86 -17.03
CA LEU A 8 8.81 19.45 -17.12
C LEU A 8 9.63 19.20 -18.40
N GLU A 9 10.78 18.55 -18.27
CA GLU A 9 11.67 18.24 -19.40
C GLU A 9 12.25 16.82 -19.28
N PRO A 10 12.53 16.14 -20.42
CA PRO A 10 13.27 14.89 -20.40
C PRO A 10 14.75 15.14 -20.08
N TRP A 11 15.33 14.28 -19.25
CA TRP A 11 16.77 14.22 -19.03
C TRP A 11 17.28 12.81 -19.32
N VAL A 12 18.19 12.66 -20.28
CA VAL A 12 18.60 11.36 -20.82
C VAL A 12 20.10 11.32 -21.03
N ILE A 13 20.73 10.18 -20.72
CA ILE A 13 22.08 9.81 -21.16
C ILE A 13 21.95 8.69 -22.20
N ALA A 14 22.49 8.90 -23.36
CA ALA A 14 22.53 7.92 -24.43
C ALA A 14 23.96 7.88 -25.03
N GLY A 15 24.48 6.66 -25.28
CA GLY A 15 25.84 6.49 -25.81
C GLY A 15 26.92 7.15 -24.94
N GLY A 16 26.77 7.15 -23.63
CA GLY A 16 27.67 7.75 -22.64
C GLY A 16 27.64 9.28 -22.58
N ARG A 17 26.70 9.95 -23.25
CA ARG A 17 26.58 11.41 -23.27
C ARG A 17 25.19 11.90 -22.91
N ARG A 18 25.10 13.05 -22.24
CA ARG A 18 23.83 13.73 -22.02
C ARG A 18 23.22 14.17 -23.35
N VAL A 19 21.97 13.79 -23.58
CA VAL A 19 21.20 14.20 -24.77
C VAL A 19 20.84 15.68 -24.63
N ARG A 20 21.10 16.45 -25.70
CA ARG A 20 20.70 17.87 -25.80
C ARG A 20 19.42 17.95 -26.62
N TRP A 21 18.32 18.16 -25.95
CA TRP A 21 16.99 18.22 -26.54
C TRP A 21 16.71 19.57 -27.18
N GLN A 22 16.05 19.53 -28.34
CA GLN A 22 15.40 20.67 -28.97
C GLN A 22 13.90 20.50 -28.82
N ALA A 23 13.21 21.49 -28.24
CA ALA A 23 11.76 21.47 -28.11
C ALA A 23 11.12 21.50 -29.51
N ALA A 24 10.26 20.53 -29.77
CA ALA A 24 9.39 20.50 -30.95
C ALA A 24 8.00 21.05 -30.62
N SER A 25 7.58 20.91 -29.36
CA SER A 25 6.38 21.53 -28.76
C SER A 25 6.59 21.62 -27.25
N ASP A 26 5.55 22.03 -26.50
CA ASP A 26 5.59 22.05 -25.03
C ASP A 26 5.69 20.65 -24.40
N SER A 27 5.34 19.61 -25.14
CA SER A 27 5.30 18.22 -24.68
C SER A 27 6.17 17.26 -25.51
N ALA A 28 6.94 17.77 -26.48
CA ALA A 28 7.76 16.93 -27.35
C ALA A 28 9.14 17.55 -27.64
N TRP A 29 10.16 16.69 -27.73
CA TRP A 29 11.55 17.05 -27.98
C TRP A 29 12.21 16.11 -28.98
N ARG A 30 13.23 16.62 -29.69
CA ARG A 30 14.04 15.83 -30.60
C ARG A 30 15.53 16.07 -30.36
N ALA A 31 16.33 15.02 -30.56
CA ALA A 31 17.78 15.09 -30.50
C ALA A 31 18.39 14.00 -31.37
N GLY A 32 18.79 14.36 -32.61
CA GLY A 32 19.28 13.38 -33.59
C GLY A 32 18.22 12.30 -33.86
N ASP A 33 18.60 11.04 -33.62
CA ASP A 33 17.75 9.87 -33.83
C ASP A 33 16.77 9.63 -32.68
N LEU A 34 16.79 10.40 -31.59
CA LEU A 34 15.89 10.26 -30.46
C LEU A 34 14.80 11.30 -30.50
N ALA A 35 13.58 10.84 -30.16
CA ALA A 35 12.45 11.68 -29.81
C ALA A 35 12.00 11.38 -28.39
N ALA A 36 11.54 12.40 -27.68
CA ALA A 36 10.92 12.27 -26.36
C ALA A 36 9.56 12.98 -26.40
N GLU A 37 8.57 12.38 -25.76
CA GLU A 37 7.21 12.90 -25.72
C GLU A 37 6.58 12.67 -24.36
N LEU A 38 5.87 13.68 -23.85
CA LEU A 38 4.97 13.54 -22.72
C LEU A 38 3.59 13.12 -23.22
N ARG A 39 3.09 12.03 -22.68
CA ARG A 39 1.76 11.48 -22.99
C ARG A 39 0.90 11.41 -21.74
N PRO A 40 -0.42 11.60 -21.86
CA PRO A 40 -1.31 11.26 -20.76
C PRO A 40 -1.11 9.80 -20.35
N GLY A 41 -0.92 9.57 -19.05
CA GLY A 41 -0.91 8.25 -18.43
C GLY A 41 -2.28 7.93 -17.83
N ALA A 42 -2.36 6.84 -17.08
CA ALA A 42 -3.58 6.44 -16.39
C ALA A 42 -3.99 7.43 -15.28
N LEU A 43 -3.00 7.96 -14.57
CA LEU A 43 -3.21 8.89 -13.43
C LEU A 43 -2.56 10.25 -13.64
N GLY A 44 -1.48 10.32 -14.42
CA GLY A 44 -0.65 11.49 -14.58
C GLY A 44 -0.07 11.64 -15.98
N VAL A 45 1.19 12.04 -16.03
CA VAL A 45 1.94 12.25 -17.27
C VAL A 45 3.07 11.25 -17.36
N SER A 46 3.18 10.55 -18.48
CA SER A 46 4.26 9.61 -18.78
C SER A 46 5.27 10.21 -19.76
N LEU A 47 6.55 9.90 -19.58
CA LEU A 47 7.59 10.22 -20.55
C LEU A 47 7.90 8.99 -21.40
N THR A 48 7.81 9.14 -22.71
CA THR A 48 8.21 8.11 -23.68
C THR A 48 9.41 8.59 -24.47
N ILE A 49 10.42 7.73 -24.63
CA ILE A 49 11.59 7.96 -25.48
C ILE A 49 11.53 6.98 -26.64
N ARG A 50 11.66 7.47 -27.86
CA ARG A 50 11.60 6.67 -29.09
C ARG A 50 12.90 6.78 -29.86
N ASN A 51 13.41 5.66 -30.36
CA ASN A 51 14.49 5.63 -31.35
C ASN A 51 13.87 5.74 -32.75
N GLN A 52 14.06 6.90 -33.40
CA GLN A 52 13.59 7.16 -34.76
C GLN A 52 14.69 6.91 -35.82
N GLY A 53 15.89 6.56 -35.37
CA GLY A 53 17.04 6.27 -36.22
C GLY A 53 17.03 4.86 -36.81
N LEU A 54 18.06 4.55 -37.55
CA LEU A 54 18.27 3.24 -38.19
C LEU A 54 19.19 2.31 -37.40
N LYS A 55 19.77 2.77 -36.30
CA LYS A 55 20.68 1.99 -35.45
C LYS A 55 20.16 1.91 -34.01
N PRO A 56 20.45 0.82 -33.30
CA PRO A 56 20.16 0.72 -31.87
C PRO A 56 20.85 1.83 -31.07
N VAL A 57 20.19 2.37 -30.06
CA VAL A 57 20.71 3.39 -29.15
C VAL A 57 20.79 2.83 -27.75
N ALA A 58 21.99 2.89 -27.13
CA ALA A 58 22.18 2.51 -25.74
C ALA A 58 21.76 3.66 -24.82
N LEU A 59 20.76 3.40 -23.94
CA LEU A 59 20.29 4.32 -22.91
C LEU A 59 20.88 3.92 -21.56
N GLN A 60 21.52 4.86 -20.86
CA GLN A 60 22.12 4.66 -19.54
C GLN A 60 21.35 5.38 -18.43
N ALA A 61 20.59 6.42 -18.76
CA ALA A 61 19.73 7.11 -17.81
C ALA A 61 18.59 7.82 -18.51
N ALA A 62 17.42 7.85 -17.87
CA ALA A 62 16.25 8.57 -18.37
C ALA A 62 15.38 9.05 -17.19
N PHE A 63 15.08 10.35 -17.14
CA PHE A 63 14.31 10.98 -16.06
C PHE A 63 13.31 11.99 -16.60
N LEU A 64 12.17 12.08 -15.93
CA LEU A 64 11.35 13.28 -15.85
C LEU A 64 12.04 14.27 -14.93
N ARG A 65 12.14 15.54 -15.35
CA ARG A 65 12.83 16.59 -14.59
C ARG A 65 11.96 17.84 -14.46
N TRP A 66 11.78 18.31 -13.25
CA TRP A 66 11.13 19.58 -12.90
C TRP A 66 12.13 20.54 -12.30
N SER A 67 11.96 21.83 -12.55
CA SER A 67 12.65 22.89 -11.82
C SER A 67 11.69 23.53 -10.83
N VAL A 68 12.11 23.64 -9.57
CA VAL A 68 11.31 24.22 -8.49
C VAL A 68 12.05 25.38 -7.85
N GLU A 69 11.33 26.43 -7.50
CA GLU A 69 11.85 27.60 -6.84
C GLU A 69 10.90 28.05 -5.73
N ALA A 70 11.40 28.16 -4.51
CA ALA A 70 10.65 28.73 -3.40
C ALA A 70 11.56 29.32 -2.32
N PRO A 71 11.15 30.41 -1.65
CA PRO A 71 11.79 30.84 -0.42
C PRO A 71 11.59 29.75 0.65
N ARG A 72 12.65 29.35 1.35
CA ARG A 72 12.58 28.34 2.42
C ARG A 72 11.88 27.04 2.00
N LEU A 73 12.29 26.50 0.86
CA LEU A 73 11.82 25.19 0.39
C LEU A 73 12.08 24.12 1.45
N ARG A 74 11.06 23.29 1.74
CA ARG A 74 11.18 22.07 2.53
C ARG A 74 10.79 20.89 1.66
N LEU A 75 11.45 19.77 1.87
CA LEU A 75 11.19 18.52 1.16
C LEU A 75 10.58 17.52 2.11
N GLY A 76 9.46 16.92 1.69
CA GLY A 76 8.80 15.83 2.40
C GLY A 76 8.87 14.55 1.57
N PHE A 77 9.12 13.43 2.21
CA PHE A 77 9.10 12.10 1.62
C PHE A 77 8.77 11.08 2.69
N PHE A 78 8.45 9.87 2.27
CA PHE A 78 8.18 8.79 3.22
C PHE A 78 9.41 7.93 3.45
N GLU A 79 9.49 7.34 4.63
CA GLU A 79 10.30 6.17 4.94
C GLU A 79 9.37 5.00 5.22
N GLY A 80 9.69 3.82 4.67
CA GLY A 80 8.97 2.58 4.92
C GLY A 80 9.93 1.47 5.34
N ARG A 81 9.58 0.78 6.43
CA ARG A 81 10.22 -0.46 6.89
C ARG A 81 9.14 -1.43 7.29
N TRP A 82 9.47 -2.70 7.37
CA TRP A 82 8.56 -3.72 7.85
C TRP A 82 7.95 -3.35 9.21
N ALA A 83 6.62 -3.35 9.29
CA ALA A 83 5.82 -2.94 10.44
C ALA A 83 6.04 -1.48 10.91
N GLU A 84 6.69 -0.66 10.09
CA GLU A 84 6.95 0.78 10.30
C GLU A 84 6.70 1.54 8.98
N GLU A 85 5.64 1.22 8.29
CA GLU A 85 5.33 1.76 6.97
C GLU A 85 4.87 3.23 7.05
N ASN A 86 5.00 3.93 5.94
CA ASN A 86 4.39 5.24 5.69
C ASN A 86 4.81 6.37 6.65
N GLN A 87 6.07 6.37 7.12
CA GLN A 87 6.56 7.42 8.02
C GLN A 87 6.97 8.66 7.23
N LEU A 88 6.25 9.77 7.38
CA LEU A 88 6.56 11.04 6.72
C LEU A 88 7.79 11.70 7.34
N ARG A 89 8.75 12.08 6.51
CA ARG A 89 9.96 12.81 6.90
C ARG A 89 10.03 14.16 6.20
N TRP A 90 10.52 15.13 6.93
CA TRP A 90 10.77 16.47 6.41
C TRP A 90 12.24 16.83 6.53
N VAL A 91 12.82 17.35 5.46
CA VAL A 91 14.19 17.87 5.45
C VAL A 91 14.25 19.22 4.76
N ASP A 92 15.19 20.07 5.18
CA ASP A 92 15.59 21.21 4.39
C ASP A 92 16.41 20.73 3.18
N PRO A 93 16.31 21.38 2.00
CA PRO A 93 17.10 20.99 0.86
C PRO A 93 18.59 20.91 1.20
N PRO A 94 19.22 19.75 1.03
CA PRO A 94 20.65 19.61 1.30
C PRO A 94 21.48 20.44 0.33
N GLY A 95 22.73 20.74 0.71
CA GLY A 95 23.72 21.37 -0.19
C GLY A 95 24.25 20.44 -1.27
N ALA A 96 23.89 19.15 -1.21
CA ALA A 96 24.22 18.09 -2.15
C ALA A 96 22.95 17.46 -2.72
N THR A 97 23.05 16.60 -3.71
CA THR A 97 21.92 15.84 -4.24
C THR A 97 21.35 14.93 -3.15
N LEU A 98 20.04 15.07 -2.91
CA LEU A 98 19.27 14.10 -2.15
C LEU A 98 18.79 13.01 -3.13
N GLU A 99 19.07 11.76 -2.81
CA GLU A 99 18.59 10.62 -3.57
C GLU A 99 17.71 9.74 -2.70
N LEU A 100 16.51 9.47 -3.20
CA LEU A 100 15.50 8.64 -2.56
C LEU A 100 15.39 7.34 -3.33
N ARG A 101 15.64 6.21 -2.65
CA ARG A 101 15.68 4.87 -3.22
C ARG A 101 14.84 3.89 -2.41
N HIS A 102 14.51 2.79 -3.05
CA HIS A 102 13.93 1.60 -2.45
C HIS A 102 14.73 0.35 -2.87
N PRO A 103 14.67 -0.75 -2.10
CA PRO A 103 15.20 -2.03 -2.55
C PRO A 103 14.51 -2.52 -3.82
N PRO A 104 15.22 -3.23 -4.72
CA PRO A 104 14.67 -3.71 -5.97
C PRO A 104 13.34 -4.47 -5.81
N GLY A 105 12.31 -4.04 -6.52
CA GLY A 105 10.96 -4.58 -6.49
C GLY A 105 10.10 -4.15 -5.28
N ARG A 106 10.68 -3.48 -4.27
CA ARG A 106 9.99 -3.11 -3.02
C ARG A 106 9.78 -1.60 -2.93
N THR A 107 8.98 -1.08 -3.82
CA THR A 107 8.72 0.37 -4.03
C THR A 107 8.06 1.09 -2.85
N GLY A 108 7.56 0.37 -1.85
CA GLY A 108 7.02 0.90 -0.60
C GLY A 108 8.02 0.90 0.56
N GLU A 109 9.17 0.22 0.41
CA GLU A 109 10.25 0.15 1.40
C GLU A 109 11.30 1.23 1.16
N GLY A 110 12.06 1.59 2.18
CA GLY A 110 13.05 2.66 2.09
C GLY A 110 12.38 4.00 1.87
N ASN A 111 12.62 4.60 0.71
CA ASN A 111 11.99 5.87 0.34
C ASN A 111 10.95 5.65 -0.77
N PRO A 112 9.69 5.41 -0.44
CA PRO A 112 8.62 5.29 -1.41
C PRO A 112 8.47 6.53 -2.29
N THR A 113 7.93 6.33 -3.46
CA THR A 113 7.91 7.22 -4.63
C THR A 113 7.03 8.47 -4.51
N HIS A 114 6.89 9.04 -3.31
CA HIS A 114 6.15 10.28 -3.04
C HIS A 114 7.13 11.35 -2.57
N LEU A 115 7.15 12.48 -3.26
CA LEU A 115 7.97 13.63 -2.93
C LEU A 115 7.11 14.88 -2.83
N PHE A 116 7.26 15.61 -1.75
CA PHE A 116 6.64 16.91 -1.54
C PHE A 116 7.70 18.00 -1.54
N ALA A 117 7.40 19.11 -2.15
CA ALA A 117 8.20 20.34 -2.03
C ALA A 117 7.27 21.47 -1.64
N VAL A 118 7.45 22.03 -0.46
CA VAL A 118 6.60 23.09 0.08
C VAL A 118 7.40 24.28 0.59
N ASP A 119 6.78 25.45 0.59
CA ASP A 119 7.31 26.67 1.20
C ASP A 119 7.10 26.69 2.73
N ALA A 120 7.46 27.81 3.37
CA ALA A 120 7.35 27.97 4.82
C ALA A 120 5.91 27.93 5.35
N VAL A 121 4.90 28.16 4.51
CA VAL A 121 3.48 28.11 4.88
C VAL A 121 2.81 26.82 4.41
N GLY A 122 3.58 25.84 3.94
CA GLY A 122 3.09 24.52 3.57
C GLY A 122 2.43 24.46 2.18
N ARG A 123 2.62 25.46 1.32
CA ARG A 123 2.12 25.46 -0.07
C ARG A 123 3.19 24.99 -1.02
N GLY A 124 2.80 24.21 -2.01
CA GLY A 124 3.77 23.69 -2.95
C GLY A 124 3.25 22.66 -3.93
N MET A 125 4.07 21.64 -4.18
CA MET A 125 3.82 20.57 -5.13
C MET A 125 4.09 19.22 -4.51
N ALA A 126 3.33 18.23 -4.97
CA ALA A 126 3.59 16.83 -4.73
C ALA A 126 3.80 16.11 -6.07
N TRP A 127 4.79 15.24 -6.12
CA TRP A 127 5.04 14.31 -7.22
C TRP A 127 4.87 12.90 -6.71
N VAL A 128 3.99 12.17 -7.37
CA VAL A 128 3.70 10.78 -7.04
C VAL A 128 4.00 9.93 -8.26
N ALA A 129 5.04 9.12 -8.17
CA ALA A 129 5.37 8.22 -9.25
C ALA A 129 4.38 7.05 -9.32
N VAL A 130 4.05 6.64 -10.55
CA VAL A 130 3.28 5.42 -10.86
C VAL A 130 4.26 4.41 -11.46
N PRO A 131 4.84 3.51 -10.65
CA PRO A 131 5.92 2.65 -11.12
C PRO A 131 5.46 1.59 -12.12
N SER A 132 6.18 1.47 -13.22
CA SER A 132 6.18 0.30 -14.12
C SER A 132 7.46 -0.54 -13.98
N CYS A 133 8.44 -0.02 -13.25
CA CYS A 133 9.73 -0.65 -12.91
C CYS A 133 10.23 -0.03 -11.59
N ASP A 134 11.43 -0.38 -11.17
CA ASP A 134 12.08 0.31 -10.07
C ASP A 134 12.34 1.78 -10.42
N LEU A 135 12.25 2.64 -9.42
CA LEU A 135 12.39 4.08 -9.57
C LEU A 135 13.36 4.68 -8.56
N VAL A 136 13.94 5.79 -8.93
CA VAL A 136 14.68 6.68 -8.04
C VAL A 136 14.15 8.09 -8.19
N ALA A 137 14.00 8.79 -7.07
CA ALA A 137 13.75 10.22 -7.08
C ALA A 137 15.01 10.96 -6.60
N ARG A 138 15.37 12.06 -7.28
CA ARG A 138 16.50 12.92 -6.93
C ARG A 138 16.06 14.35 -6.77
N VAL A 139 16.59 15.01 -5.76
CA VAL A 139 16.49 16.47 -5.64
C VAL A 139 17.89 17.04 -5.77
N VAL A 140 18.13 17.72 -6.88
CA VAL A 140 19.43 18.27 -7.24
C VAL A 140 19.41 19.78 -7.00
N PRO A 141 20.30 20.33 -6.16
CA PRO A 141 20.41 21.78 -5.97
C PRO A 141 20.72 22.48 -7.29
N ASP A 142 20.03 23.58 -7.57
CA ASP A 142 20.27 24.41 -8.76
C ASP A 142 20.98 25.70 -8.35
N GLY A 143 22.29 25.72 -8.55
CA GLY A 143 23.19 26.83 -8.21
C GLY A 143 24.04 26.58 -6.95
N PRO A 144 24.97 27.48 -6.65
CA PRO A 144 25.85 27.34 -5.49
C PRO A 144 25.04 27.46 -4.18
N PHE A 145 25.34 26.57 -3.24
CA PHE A 145 24.81 26.66 -1.88
C PHE A 145 25.44 27.85 -1.16
N LEU A 146 24.68 28.92 -1.00
CA LEU A 146 25.16 30.17 -0.38
C LEU A 146 24.91 30.22 1.14
N GLY A 147 24.64 29.08 1.78
CA GLY A 147 24.38 28.97 3.20
C GLY A 147 22.90 29.04 3.57
N PRO A 148 22.56 28.86 4.88
CA PRO A 148 21.17 28.68 5.34
C PRO A 148 20.26 29.91 5.16
N HIS A 149 20.82 31.08 4.82
CA HIS A 149 20.08 32.32 4.65
C HIS A 149 19.95 32.76 3.18
N ALA A 150 20.48 31.99 2.23
CA ALA A 150 20.36 32.32 0.81
C ALA A 150 18.93 32.00 0.31
N SER A 151 18.31 33.01 -0.31
CA SER A 151 16.96 32.92 -0.88
C SER A 151 16.96 33.63 -2.26
N PRO A 152 16.23 33.14 -3.27
CA PRO A 152 15.39 31.93 -3.29
C PRO A 152 16.21 30.66 -3.47
N ARG A 153 15.75 29.55 -2.86
CA ARG A 153 16.34 28.25 -3.09
C ARG A 153 15.72 27.62 -4.35
N ARG A 154 16.56 27.14 -5.22
CA ARG A 154 16.20 26.43 -6.44
C ARG A 154 16.65 25.00 -6.35
N ALA A 155 15.84 24.09 -6.84
CA ALA A 155 16.19 22.69 -6.97
C ALA A 155 15.56 22.10 -8.23
N GLN A 156 16.10 20.97 -8.67
CA GLN A 156 15.51 20.15 -9.71
C GLN A 156 15.04 18.85 -9.08
N VAL A 157 13.83 18.45 -9.37
CA VAL A 157 13.26 17.14 -9.00
C VAL A 157 13.38 16.23 -10.22
N TRP A 158 13.95 15.06 -10.05
CA TRP A 158 14.14 14.06 -11.11
C TRP A 158 13.50 12.75 -10.68
N ILE A 159 12.68 12.14 -11.53
CA ILE A 159 12.04 10.85 -11.28
C ILE A 159 12.23 9.95 -12.49
N GLY A 160 12.74 8.75 -12.28
CA GLY A 160 12.99 7.78 -13.34
C GLY A 160 13.59 6.48 -12.83
N PRO A 161 13.89 5.52 -13.72
CA PRO A 161 14.54 4.28 -13.34
C PRO A 161 15.94 4.51 -12.80
N PRO A 162 16.45 3.66 -11.88
CA PRO A 162 17.82 3.72 -11.41
C PRO A 162 18.81 3.64 -12.60
N PRO A 163 19.78 4.56 -12.71
CA PRO A 163 20.70 4.57 -13.86
C PRO A 163 21.52 3.28 -13.97
N GLU A 164 21.92 2.70 -12.86
CA GLU A 164 22.67 1.43 -12.81
C GLU A 164 21.86 0.23 -13.30
N GLY A 165 20.51 0.30 -13.23
CA GLY A 165 19.59 -0.70 -13.75
C GLY A 165 19.11 -0.42 -15.19
N LEU A 166 19.33 0.79 -15.72
CA LEU A 166 18.94 1.16 -17.07
C LEU A 166 20.08 0.96 -18.08
N GLN A 167 20.49 -0.27 -18.29
CA GLN A 167 21.40 -0.62 -19.39
C GLN A 167 20.59 -1.20 -20.55
N LEU A 168 19.81 -0.34 -21.18
CA LEU A 168 18.87 -0.72 -22.23
C LEU A 168 19.41 -0.32 -23.60
N VAL A 169 19.38 -1.26 -24.53
CA VAL A 169 19.59 -0.98 -25.96
C VAL A 169 18.21 -0.83 -26.61
N LEU A 170 17.88 0.37 -27.04
CA LEU A 170 16.62 0.70 -27.71
C LEU A 170 16.75 0.48 -29.22
N PRO A 171 16.15 -0.55 -29.81
CA PRO A 171 16.21 -0.83 -31.24
C PRO A 171 15.57 0.29 -32.08
N PRO A 172 15.86 0.34 -33.40
CA PRO A 172 15.15 1.23 -34.31
C PRO A 172 13.64 1.06 -34.27
N GLY A 173 12.93 2.16 -34.16
CA GLY A 173 11.46 2.19 -34.12
C GLY A 173 10.84 1.91 -32.76
N GLU A 174 11.59 1.35 -31.80
CA GLU A 174 11.11 1.00 -30.47
C GLU A 174 11.02 2.22 -29.53
N GLU A 175 10.18 2.09 -28.51
CA GLU A 175 9.99 3.11 -27.48
C GLU A 175 10.19 2.56 -26.07
N LEU A 176 10.68 3.43 -25.18
CA LEU A 176 10.80 3.21 -23.73
C LEU A 176 9.86 4.14 -23.00
N GLY A 177 8.91 3.60 -22.26
CA GLY A 177 8.20 4.34 -21.20
C GLY A 177 9.12 4.52 -19.99
N VAL A 178 9.46 5.75 -19.65
CA VAL A 178 10.45 6.04 -18.59
C VAL A 178 9.81 5.96 -17.21
N ALA A 179 8.75 6.72 -16.99
CA ALA A 179 7.98 6.78 -15.77
C ALA A 179 6.66 7.52 -16.04
N GLU A 180 5.64 7.21 -15.28
CA GLU A 180 4.46 8.04 -15.13
C GLU A 180 4.54 8.76 -13.78
N CYS A 181 4.13 10.02 -13.74
CA CYS A 181 4.12 10.82 -12.52
C CYS A 181 2.83 11.65 -12.43
N VAL A 182 2.22 11.64 -11.26
CA VAL A 182 1.10 12.52 -10.91
C VAL A 182 1.66 13.77 -10.28
N GLU A 183 1.29 14.93 -10.81
CA GLU A 183 1.59 16.24 -10.23
C GLU A 183 0.35 16.77 -9.52
N LEU A 184 0.50 17.21 -8.27
CA LEU A 184 -0.57 17.75 -7.46
C LEU A 184 -0.09 19.05 -6.81
N GLU A 185 -0.94 20.06 -6.84
CA GLU A 185 -0.71 21.26 -6.04
C GLU A 185 -1.04 20.99 -4.57
N VAL A 186 -0.24 21.58 -3.68
CA VAL A 186 -0.46 21.61 -2.23
C VAL A 186 -0.77 23.06 -1.85
N ARG A 187 -2.04 23.38 -1.67
CA ARG A 187 -2.49 24.75 -1.34
C ARG A 187 -2.85 24.88 0.14
N GLU A 188 -3.56 23.90 0.67
CA GLU A 188 -4.10 23.88 2.03
C GLU A 188 -3.62 22.66 2.81
N GLY A 189 -2.38 22.23 2.58
CA GLY A 189 -1.75 21.08 3.22
C GLY A 189 -1.84 19.79 2.41
N LEU A 190 -1.15 18.75 2.91
CA LEU A 190 -0.98 17.48 2.20
C LEU A 190 -2.27 16.69 2.01
N ALA A 191 -3.26 16.86 2.90
CA ALA A 191 -4.54 16.18 2.80
C ALA A 191 -5.33 16.57 1.53
N GLU A 192 -5.17 17.82 1.05
CA GLU A 192 -5.76 18.26 -0.22
C GLU A 192 -5.14 17.51 -1.42
N ALA A 193 -3.82 17.41 -1.45
CA ALA A 193 -3.12 16.64 -2.48
C ALA A 193 -3.52 15.15 -2.44
N ALA A 194 -3.66 14.57 -1.25
CA ALA A 194 -4.12 13.20 -1.06
C ALA A 194 -5.56 12.98 -1.54
N LYS A 195 -6.47 13.92 -1.26
CA LYS A 195 -7.84 13.93 -1.82
C LYS A 195 -7.79 13.94 -3.34
N GLY A 196 -7.01 14.85 -3.92
CA GLY A 196 -6.84 14.94 -5.38
C GLY A 196 -6.30 13.66 -6.01
N LEU A 197 -5.31 13.01 -5.36
CA LEU A 197 -4.78 11.71 -5.79
C LEU A 197 -5.84 10.62 -5.72
N SER A 198 -6.53 10.51 -4.59
CA SER A 198 -7.56 9.49 -4.38
C SER A 198 -8.72 9.60 -5.35
N LEU A 199 -9.17 10.84 -5.65
CA LEU A 199 -10.19 11.10 -6.68
C LEU A 199 -9.71 10.69 -8.09
N ARG A 200 -8.46 10.95 -8.45
CA ARG A 200 -7.89 10.49 -9.72
C ARG A 200 -7.88 8.96 -9.81
N CYS A 201 -7.48 8.28 -8.72
CA CYS A 201 -7.51 6.82 -8.65
C CYS A 201 -8.94 6.28 -8.78
N LEU A 202 -9.90 6.87 -8.08
CA LEU A 202 -11.32 6.49 -8.17
C LEU A 202 -11.87 6.68 -9.60
N HIS A 203 -11.51 7.78 -10.25
CA HIS A 203 -11.92 8.05 -11.63
C HIS A 203 -11.29 7.05 -12.62
N ALA A 204 -10.01 6.74 -12.45
CA ALA A 204 -9.27 5.86 -13.38
C ALA A 204 -9.60 4.37 -13.19
N TRP A 205 -9.83 3.92 -11.95
CA TRP A 205 -9.98 2.50 -11.60
C TRP A 205 -11.39 2.11 -11.19
N GLY A 206 -12.30 3.09 -11.00
CA GLY A 206 -13.61 2.88 -10.41
C GLY A 206 -13.58 2.61 -8.90
N PRO A 207 -14.74 2.31 -8.29
CA PRO A 207 -14.85 1.92 -6.89
C PRO A 207 -13.95 0.73 -6.55
N ALA A 208 -13.55 0.63 -5.28
CA ALA A 208 -12.89 -0.58 -4.80
C ALA A 208 -13.85 -1.77 -4.88
N PRO A 209 -13.36 -2.99 -5.03
CA PRO A 209 -14.19 -4.19 -4.90
C PRO A 209 -14.84 -4.29 -3.52
N ASP A 210 -16.02 -4.89 -3.45
CA ASP A 210 -16.71 -5.19 -2.19
C ASP A 210 -15.88 -6.24 -1.42
N CYS A 211 -15.32 -5.83 -0.27
CA CYS A 211 -14.42 -6.68 0.50
C CYS A 211 -15.18 -7.50 1.53
N PRO A 212 -15.18 -8.84 1.45
CA PRO A 212 -15.65 -9.69 2.52
C PRO A 212 -14.79 -9.52 3.79
N VAL A 213 -15.40 -9.51 4.97
CA VAL A 213 -14.67 -9.55 6.24
C VAL A 213 -14.06 -10.92 6.42
N ILE A 214 -12.73 -11.00 6.47
CA ILE A 214 -12.02 -12.26 6.63
C ILE A 214 -11.33 -12.36 7.98
N TRP A 215 -11.06 -13.58 8.43
CA TRP A 215 -10.07 -13.85 9.44
C TRP A 215 -8.87 -14.53 8.77
N ASN A 216 -7.65 -14.06 9.07
CA ASN A 216 -6.40 -14.58 8.54
C ASN A 216 -5.57 -15.21 9.65
N THR A 217 -4.94 -16.36 9.40
CA THR A 217 -4.22 -17.13 10.40
C THR A 217 -2.88 -16.51 10.83
N TRP A 218 -2.26 -15.61 10.01
CA TRP A 218 -0.89 -15.18 10.19
C TRP A 218 -0.59 -14.56 11.55
N LEU A 219 -1.38 -13.58 11.95
CA LEU A 219 -1.16 -12.86 13.22
C LEU A 219 -1.90 -13.53 14.40
N ASP A 220 -2.28 -14.79 14.28
CA ASP A 220 -2.61 -15.66 15.41
C ASP A 220 -1.34 -16.34 15.95
N ARG A 221 -0.71 -17.23 15.15
CA ARG A 221 0.51 -17.96 15.51
C ARG A 221 1.49 -18.15 14.37
N PHE A 222 1.48 -17.26 13.39
CA PHE A 222 2.31 -17.34 12.17
C PHE A 222 2.07 -18.66 11.41
N ASP A 223 3.09 -19.45 11.21
CA ASP A 223 3.07 -20.73 10.50
C ASP A 223 2.72 -21.96 11.38
N ASP A 224 2.41 -21.74 12.66
CA ASP A 224 1.86 -22.78 13.54
C ASP A 224 0.35 -22.98 13.24
N LEU A 225 0.08 -23.81 12.23
CA LEU A 225 -1.26 -24.07 11.70
C LEU A 225 -1.89 -25.33 12.34
N ASP A 226 -2.02 -25.37 13.67
CA ASP A 226 -2.68 -26.49 14.37
C ASP A 226 -4.17 -26.60 13.97
N PRO A 227 -4.61 -27.73 13.34
CA PRO A 227 -5.98 -27.87 12.86
C PRO A 227 -7.05 -27.86 13.95
N GLU A 228 -6.75 -28.31 15.17
CA GLU A 228 -7.71 -28.30 16.27
C GLU A 228 -7.95 -26.84 16.73
N ARG A 229 -6.86 -26.08 16.86
CA ARG A 229 -6.93 -24.65 17.15
C ARG A 229 -7.66 -23.90 16.03
N LEU A 230 -7.33 -24.17 14.77
CA LEU A 230 -7.96 -23.50 13.63
C LEU A 230 -9.47 -23.76 13.55
N ARG A 231 -9.96 -24.91 14.03
CA ARG A 231 -11.41 -25.15 14.17
C ARG A 231 -12.05 -24.26 15.21
N LEU A 232 -11.40 -24.05 16.36
CA LEU A 232 -11.89 -23.11 17.37
C LEU A 232 -11.90 -21.67 16.84
N GLN A 233 -10.88 -21.29 16.09
CA GLN A 233 -10.83 -19.99 15.43
C GLN A 233 -11.92 -19.85 14.34
N LEU A 234 -12.22 -20.91 13.58
CA LEU A 234 -13.30 -20.93 12.60
C LEU A 234 -14.66 -20.68 13.28
N ASP A 235 -14.93 -21.38 14.39
CA ASP A 235 -16.17 -21.20 15.14
C ASP A 235 -16.30 -19.75 15.64
N ALA A 236 -15.22 -19.18 16.19
CA ALA A 236 -15.18 -17.79 16.64
C ALA A 236 -15.35 -16.80 15.48
N ALA A 237 -14.71 -17.06 14.32
CA ALA A 237 -14.86 -16.24 13.12
C ALA A 237 -16.30 -16.22 12.60
N VAL A 238 -16.99 -17.37 12.63
CA VAL A 238 -18.42 -17.46 12.30
C VAL A 238 -19.26 -16.65 13.30
N GLU A 239 -18.99 -16.81 14.60
CA GLU A 239 -19.71 -16.11 15.67
C GLU A 239 -19.62 -14.58 15.53
N VAL A 240 -18.43 -14.05 15.22
CA VAL A 240 -18.25 -12.60 15.06
C VAL A 240 -18.69 -12.07 13.69
N GLY A 241 -19.12 -12.94 12.78
CA GLY A 241 -19.69 -12.55 11.47
C GLY A 241 -18.69 -12.38 10.35
N CYS A 242 -17.52 -13.05 10.41
CA CYS A 242 -16.62 -13.15 9.26
C CYS A 242 -17.33 -13.81 8.07
N GLU A 243 -16.84 -13.49 6.88
CA GLU A 243 -17.34 -14.00 5.60
C GLU A 243 -16.29 -14.91 4.92
N GLY A 244 -15.07 -14.97 5.48
CA GLY A 244 -14.01 -15.83 4.98
C GLY A 244 -12.95 -16.18 6.02
N LEU A 245 -12.22 -17.28 5.75
CA LEU A 245 -11.04 -17.72 6.48
C LEU A 245 -9.90 -17.95 5.50
N ILE A 246 -8.76 -17.32 5.78
CA ILE A 246 -7.56 -17.38 4.93
C ILE A 246 -6.45 -18.09 5.67
N VAL A 247 -5.97 -19.20 5.12
CA VAL A 247 -4.77 -19.89 5.61
C VAL A 247 -3.55 -19.20 5.02
N ASP A 248 -2.73 -18.58 5.86
CA ASP A 248 -1.53 -17.87 5.48
C ASP A 248 -0.35 -18.83 5.23
N ALA A 249 0.90 -18.39 5.27
CA ALA A 249 2.08 -19.21 5.04
C ALA A 249 2.16 -20.43 6.00
N GLY A 250 2.82 -21.52 5.56
CA GLY A 250 3.04 -22.73 6.36
C GLY A 250 2.29 -23.98 5.90
N TRP A 251 1.33 -23.88 4.97
CA TRP A 251 0.55 -25.03 4.47
C TRP A 251 1.30 -25.90 3.46
N PHE A 252 2.42 -25.46 2.90
CA PHE A 252 3.14 -26.03 1.76
C PHE A 252 4.54 -26.53 2.12
N GLY A 253 5.15 -27.27 1.20
CA GLY A 253 6.54 -27.74 1.31
C GLY A 253 6.70 -29.01 2.13
N THR A 254 7.84 -29.18 2.78
CA THR A 254 8.21 -30.41 3.50
C THR A 254 8.38 -30.22 4.99
N GLY A 255 8.10 -29.04 5.54
CA GLY A 255 8.51 -28.85 6.90
C GLY A 255 7.90 -27.70 7.68
N THR A 256 8.55 -27.46 8.78
CA THR A 256 8.21 -26.50 9.80
C THR A 256 8.75 -25.09 9.53
N ASP A 257 9.47 -24.90 8.42
CA ASP A 257 10.07 -23.63 8.00
C ASP A 257 9.53 -23.23 6.63
N TRP A 258 8.43 -22.49 6.63
CA TRP A 258 7.79 -22.01 5.41
C TRP A 258 8.76 -21.19 4.53
N TRP A 259 9.68 -20.43 5.16
CA TRP A 259 10.60 -19.55 4.45
C TRP A 259 11.52 -20.30 3.49
N ASN A 260 12.03 -21.44 3.91
CA ASN A 260 12.91 -22.29 3.10
C ASN A 260 12.15 -23.27 2.20
N CYS A 261 10.81 -23.25 2.20
CA CYS A 261 9.97 -24.08 1.36
C CYS A 261 9.27 -23.33 0.23
N VAL A 262 9.37 -22.00 0.16
CA VAL A 262 8.71 -21.22 -0.90
C VAL A 262 9.15 -21.68 -2.28
N GLY A 263 8.16 -21.85 -3.18
CA GLY A 263 8.37 -22.46 -4.50
C GLY A 263 8.05 -23.95 -4.55
N ASP A 264 7.87 -24.61 -3.40
CA ASP A 264 7.31 -25.96 -3.32
C ASP A 264 5.82 -25.87 -2.92
N TRP A 265 4.97 -25.61 -3.90
CA TRP A 265 3.53 -25.42 -3.70
C TRP A 265 2.74 -26.73 -3.59
N ARG A 266 3.39 -27.80 -3.14
CA ARG A 266 2.73 -29.04 -2.73
C ARG A 266 2.33 -28.91 -1.27
N GLU A 267 1.22 -29.53 -0.94
CA GLU A 267 0.79 -29.58 0.46
C GLU A 267 1.81 -30.30 1.34
N CYS A 268 2.08 -29.76 2.51
CA CYS A 268 2.96 -30.38 3.49
C CYS A 268 2.31 -31.66 4.08
N GLN A 269 2.91 -32.81 3.82
CA GLN A 269 2.39 -34.11 4.31
C GLN A 269 2.69 -34.34 5.79
N GLU A 270 3.79 -33.79 6.29
CA GLU A 270 4.24 -33.92 7.68
C GLU A 270 3.86 -32.69 8.52
N GLY A 271 3.33 -31.65 7.89
CA GLY A 271 2.89 -30.41 8.54
C GLY A 271 1.48 -30.50 9.11
N ALA A 272 0.97 -29.35 9.48
CA ALA A 272 -0.25 -29.19 10.27
C ALA A 272 -1.48 -29.95 9.74
N PHE A 273 -1.69 -29.98 8.44
CA PHE A 273 -2.89 -30.62 7.85
C PHE A 273 -2.66 -32.08 7.43
N HIS A 274 -1.44 -32.60 7.49
CA HIS A 274 -1.07 -33.96 7.08
C HIS A 274 -1.60 -34.34 5.68
N GLY A 275 -1.45 -33.45 4.70
CA GLY A 275 -1.96 -33.65 3.36
C GLY A 275 -3.49 -33.48 3.22
N ARG A 276 -4.17 -32.86 4.16
CA ARG A 276 -5.63 -32.75 4.20
C ARG A 276 -6.16 -31.32 4.32
N ILE A 277 -5.40 -30.33 3.80
CA ILE A 277 -5.86 -28.93 3.78
C ILE A 277 -7.18 -28.77 3.00
N ALA A 278 -7.40 -29.60 1.96
CA ALA A 278 -8.64 -29.61 1.20
C ALA A 278 -9.85 -29.96 2.08
N GLU A 279 -9.70 -30.92 3.02
CA GLU A 279 -10.75 -31.27 3.98
C GLU A 279 -11.03 -30.12 4.95
N PHE A 280 -9.99 -29.39 5.37
CA PHE A 280 -10.16 -28.16 6.18
C PHE A 280 -10.86 -27.06 5.39
N ALA A 281 -10.48 -26.86 4.11
CA ALA A 281 -11.15 -25.93 3.21
C ALA A 281 -12.64 -26.27 3.03
N ASP A 282 -12.98 -27.59 2.93
CA ASP A 282 -14.37 -28.05 2.88
C ASP A 282 -15.10 -27.73 4.17
N ALA A 283 -14.46 -27.94 5.33
CA ALA A 283 -15.04 -27.60 6.63
C ALA A 283 -15.32 -26.07 6.74
N VAL A 284 -14.40 -25.24 6.31
CA VAL A 284 -14.60 -23.78 6.24
C VAL A 284 -15.82 -23.45 5.36
N ARG A 285 -15.86 -23.99 4.13
CA ARG A 285 -16.95 -23.72 3.19
C ARG A 285 -18.31 -24.26 3.67
N ALA A 286 -18.31 -25.34 4.43
CA ALA A 286 -19.54 -25.89 5.04
C ALA A 286 -20.18 -24.94 6.07
N THR A 287 -19.41 -24.02 6.68
CA THR A 287 -19.97 -22.96 7.55
C THR A 287 -20.54 -21.76 6.78
N GLY A 288 -20.40 -21.75 5.46
CA GLY A 288 -20.81 -20.64 4.59
C GLY A 288 -19.71 -19.58 4.36
N LEU A 289 -18.55 -19.72 4.98
CA LEU A 289 -17.39 -18.84 4.75
C LEU A 289 -16.69 -19.20 3.44
N LEU A 290 -16.13 -18.19 2.76
CA LEU A 290 -15.17 -18.44 1.69
C LEU A 290 -13.85 -18.96 2.30
N PHE A 291 -13.17 -19.85 1.56
CA PHE A 291 -11.82 -20.27 1.87
C PHE A 291 -10.81 -19.54 1.01
N GLY A 292 -9.67 -19.19 1.58
CA GLY A 292 -8.54 -18.62 0.87
C GLY A 292 -7.21 -19.14 1.37
N PHE A 293 -6.16 -18.86 0.60
CA PHE A 293 -4.81 -19.27 0.96
C PHE A 293 -3.77 -18.26 0.47
N TRP A 294 -2.55 -18.40 0.97
CA TRP A 294 -1.40 -17.55 0.70
C TRP A 294 -0.43 -18.20 -0.29
N MET A 295 0.18 -17.39 -1.15
CA MET A 295 1.34 -17.76 -1.98
C MET A 295 2.31 -16.59 -2.08
N GLU A 296 3.62 -16.92 -2.21
CA GLU A 296 4.68 -15.99 -2.61
C GLU A 296 5.24 -16.43 -3.98
N PRO A 297 4.56 -16.07 -5.08
CA PRO A 297 4.80 -16.67 -6.39
C PRO A 297 6.12 -16.25 -7.05
N GLU A 298 6.71 -15.15 -6.60
CA GLU A 298 7.89 -14.55 -7.22
C GLU A 298 9.20 -15.05 -6.62
N ARG A 299 9.16 -15.69 -5.45
CA ARG A 299 10.32 -16.25 -4.76
C ARG A 299 10.37 -17.77 -4.86
N VAL A 300 11.59 -18.30 -4.94
CA VAL A 300 11.89 -19.73 -4.93
C VAL A 300 13.05 -19.98 -4.00
N ALA A 301 12.83 -20.80 -2.98
CA ALA A 301 13.89 -21.26 -2.09
C ALA A 301 14.88 -22.17 -2.84
N ALA A 302 16.14 -22.14 -2.43
CA ALA A 302 17.22 -22.87 -3.13
C ALA A 302 16.97 -24.39 -3.23
N ASP A 303 16.35 -24.95 -2.19
CA ASP A 303 16.06 -26.38 -2.12
C ASP A 303 14.66 -26.74 -2.64
N ALA A 304 13.89 -25.79 -3.15
CA ALA A 304 12.59 -26.09 -3.74
C ALA A 304 12.75 -26.99 -4.99
N PRO A 305 11.81 -27.92 -5.23
CA PRO A 305 11.88 -28.82 -6.39
C PRO A 305 12.02 -28.09 -7.71
N VAL A 306 11.35 -26.96 -7.88
CA VAL A 306 11.46 -26.14 -9.11
C VAL A 306 12.86 -25.57 -9.31
N ALA A 307 13.55 -25.16 -8.24
CA ALA A 307 14.92 -24.66 -8.35
C ALA A 307 15.92 -25.77 -8.74
N ARG A 308 15.71 -26.97 -8.22
CA ARG A 308 16.56 -28.13 -8.56
C ARG A 308 16.32 -28.67 -9.97
N ASN A 309 15.06 -28.71 -10.39
CA ASN A 309 14.67 -29.27 -11.68
C ASN A 309 14.84 -28.29 -12.84
N HIS A 310 14.70 -26.99 -12.56
CA HIS A 310 14.73 -25.90 -13.54
C HIS A 310 15.56 -24.69 -13.01
N PRO A 311 16.87 -24.90 -12.75
CA PRO A 311 17.71 -23.82 -12.23
C PRO A 311 17.75 -22.59 -13.15
N GLU A 312 17.53 -22.78 -14.45
CA GLU A 312 17.47 -21.68 -15.44
C GLU A 312 16.23 -20.78 -15.28
N TRP A 313 15.19 -21.24 -14.55
CA TRP A 313 14.00 -20.44 -14.23
C TRP A 313 14.20 -19.53 -13.02
N VAL A 314 15.29 -19.74 -12.26
CA VAL A 314 15.54 -19.00 -11.02
C VAL A 314 16.75 -18.09 -11.22
N ALA A 315 16.56 -16.80 -10.93
CA ALA A 315 17.64 -15.82 -10.95
C ALA A 315 18.46 -15.91 -9.65
N PRO A 316 19.72 -15.42 -9.65
CA PRO A 316 20.46 -15.24 -8.40
C PRO A 316 19.62 -14.49 -7.37
N GLY A 317 19.62 -14.95 -6.11
CA GLY A 317 18.77 -14.39 -5.06
C GLY A 317 17.37 -15.01 -4.94
N GLY A 318 17.05 -16.01 -5.77
CA GLY A 318 15.81 -16.80 -5.64
C GLY A 318 14.59 -16.21 -6.36
N ARG A 319 14.76 -15.20 -7.23
CA ARG A 319 13.64 -14.67 -8.02
C ARG A 319 13.24 -15.65 -9.12
N LEU A 320 11.96 -16.04 -9.18
CA LEU A 320 11.41 -16.77 -10.31
C LEU A 320 11.39 -15.85 -11.55
N ARG A 321 11.94 -16.32 -12.66
CA ARG A 321 12.00 -15.57 -13.92
C ARG A 321 10.64 -15.64 -14.65
N LEU A 322 9.66 -14.91 -14.15
CA LEU A 322 8.30 -14.85 -14.75
C LEU A 322 8.27 -14.35 -16.19
N GLU A 323 9.31 -13.65 -16.61
CA GLU A 323 9.53 -13.25 -18.00
C GLU A 323 9.79 -14.44 -18.95
N ARG A 324 10.12 -15.63 -18.42
CA ARG A 324 10.26 -16.86 -19.20
C ARG A 324 8.92 -17.56 -19.33
N PRO A 325 8.48 -17.89 -20.56
CA PRO A 325 7.18 -18.53 -20.80
C PRO A 325 6.97 -19.82 -19.98
N GLU A 326 7.99 -20.68 -19.91
CA GLU A 326 7.89 -21.97 -19.24
C GLU A 326 7.69 -21.82 -17.71
N ALA A 327 8.41 -20.87 -17.09
CA ALA A 327 8.26 -20.56 -15.67
C ALA A 327 6.91 -19.91 -15.37
N PHE A 328 6.46 -19.02 -16.26
CA PHE A 328 5.14 -18.39 -16.20
C PHE A 328 4.01 -19.43 -16.25
N ASP A 329 4.04 -20.33 -17.25
CA ASP A 329 3.03 -21.36 -17.45
C ASP A 329 3.00 -22.33 -16.27
N TRP A 330 4.17 -22.77 -15.79
CA TRP A 330 4.29 -23.61 -14.60
C TRP A 330 3.62 -22.96 -13.38
N LEU A 331 3.92 -21.69 -13.10
CA LEU A 331 3.35 -21.01 -11.94
C LEU A 331 1.84 -20.83 -12.09
N LEU A 332 1.38 -20.48 -13.29
CA LEU A 332 -0.05 -20.28 -13.57
C LEU A 332 -0.85 -21.58 -13.39
N GLU A 333 -0.33 -22.70 -13.89
CA GLU A 333 -0.97 -24.01 -13.71
C GLU A 333 -0.92 -24.48 -12.25
N THR A 334 0.20 -24.26 -11.56
CA THR A 334 0.36 -24.60 -10.13
C THR A 334 -0.66 -23.84 -9.28
N ALA A 335 -0.73 -22.53 -9.40
CA ALA A 335 -1.71 -21.72 -8.68
C ALA A 335 -3.15 -22.11 -9.03
N SER A 336 -3.43 -22.33 -10.33
CA SER A 336 -4.76 -22.75 -10.78
C SER A 336 -5.17 -24.11 -10.21
N ALA A 337 -4.23 -25.06 -10.10
CA ALA A 337 -4.48 -26.37 -9.49
C ALA A 337 -4.85 -26.24 -8.01
N ARG A 338 -4.10 -25.46 -7.23
CA ARG A 338 -4.40 -25.22 -5.80
C ARG A 338 -5.73 -24.50 -5.60
N ILE A 339 -6.04 -23.48 -6.41
CA ILE A 339 -7.33 -22.79 -6.35
C ILE A 339 -8.50 -23.76 -6.55
N ARG A 340 -8.40 -24.65 -7.55
CA ARG A 340 -9.45 -25.65 -7.80
C ARG A 340 -9.54 -26.70 -6.71
N GLU A 341 -8.41 -27.23 -6.27
CA GLU A 341 -8.34 -28.29 -5.26
C GLU A 341 -8.93 -27.82 -3.91
N PHE A 342 -8.59 -26.61 -3.48
CA PHE A 342 -9.11 -26.06 -2.23
C PHE A 342 -10.48 -25.40 -2.37
N GLY A 343 -10.99 -25.24 -3.60
CA GLY A 343 -12.20 -24.48 -3.87
C GLY A 343 -12.08 -23.03 -3.39
N ALA A 344 -10.87 -22.47 -3.52
CA ALA A 344 -10.54 -21.18 -2.96
C ALA A 344 -11.18 -20.03 -3.73
N ARG A 345 -11.62 -19.01 -2.99
CA ARG A 345 -12.16 -17.76 -3.51
C ARG A 345 -11.38 -16.53 -3.06
N TRP A 346 -10.27 -16.73 -2.37
CA TRP A 346 -9.31 -15.68 -1.98
C TRP A 346 -7.89 -16.19 -2.15
N LEU A 347 -7.04 -15.39 -2.77
CA LEU A 347 -5.60 -15.65 -2.87
C LEU A 347 -4.84 -14.42 -2.40
N LYS A 348 -4.05 -14.58 -1.33
CA LYS A 348 -3.07 -13.59 -0.88
C LYS A 348 -1.77 -13.83 -1.63
N VAL A 349 -1.34 -12.83 -2.40
CA VAL A 349 -0.13 -12.84 -3.24
C VAL A 349 0.91 -11.97 -2.59
N ASP A 350 1.93 -12.57 -2.00
CA ASP A 350 2.94 -11.90 -1.22
C ASP A 350 4.30 -11.81 -1.92
N MET A 351 5.18 -10.95 -1.39
CA MET A 351 6.58 -10.83 -1.80
C MET A 351 7.44 -10.37 -0.62
N ASN A 352 8.12 -11.29 0.04
CA ASN A 352 8.87 -11.05 1.29
C ASN A 352 10.38 -10.89 1.08
N PHE A 353 10.82 -10.65 -0.13
CA PHE A 353 12.23 -10.52 -0.48
C PHE A 353 12.46 -9.35 -1.44
N SER A 354 13.70 -8.92 -1.58
CA SER A 354 14.11 -8.02 -2.67
C SER A 354 14.37 -8.83 -3.94
N LEU A 355 14.00 -8.32 -5.10
CA LEU A 355 14.22 -9.00 -6.38
C LEU A 355 15.71 -9.19 -6.73
N GLY A 356 16.62 -8.69 -5.91
CA GLY A 356 18.06 -8.79 -6.09
C GLY A 356 18.58 -7.84 -7.18
N ASP A 357 19.86 -7.99 -7.52
CA ASP A 357 20.45 -7.23 -8.63
C ASP A 357 19.88 -7.73 -9.95
N SER A 358 19.43 -6.83 -10.80
CA SER A 358 19.03 -7.14 -12.16
C SER A 358 19.94 -6.48 -13.17
N GLU A 359 20.16 -7.16 -14.27
CA GLU A 359 20.81 -6.60 -15.44
C GLU A 359 19.77 -6.07 -16.43
N GLY A 360 19.97 -4.84 -16.90
CA GLY A 360 19.13 -4.25 -17.94
C GLY A 360 17.67 -4.01 -17.51
N ASP A 361 16.73 -4.45 -18.34
CA ASP A 361 15.29 -4.22 -18.18
C ASP A 361 14.53 -5.37 -17.48
N ALA A 362 15.27 -6.26 -16.80
CA ALA A 362 14.70 -7.49 -16.22
C ALA A 362 13.56 -7.20 -15.20
N PHE A 363 13.64 -6.13 -14.43
CA PHE A 363 12.56 -5.79 -13.47
C PHE A 363 11.30 -5.29 -14.14
N ARG A 364 11.41 -4.58 -15.25
CA ARG A 364 10.27 -4.18 -16.06
C ARG A 364 9.57 -5.42 -16.62
N ALA A 365 10.35 -6.30 -17.30
CA ALA A 365 9.83 -7.54 -17.87
C ALA A 365 9.18 -8.44 -16.80
N HIS A 366 9.79 -8.53 -15.62
CA HIS A 366 9.25 -9.28 -14.48
C HIS A 366 7.91 -8.69 -14.00
N ARG A 367 7.84 -7.35 -13.82
CA ARG A 367 6.61 -6.68 -13.38
C ARG A 367 5.48 -6.79 -14.40
N GLU A 368 5.79 -6.68 -15.68
CA GLU A 368 4.84 -6.93 -16.76
C GLU A 368 4.35 -8.38 -16.78
N ALA A 369 5.25 -9.35 -16.53
CA ALA A 369 4.88 -10.75 -16.44
C ALA A 369 3.98 -11.04 -15.22
N LEU A 370 4.26 -10.43 -14.06
CA LEU A 370 3.40 -10.51 -12.89
C LEU A 370 2.00 -9.97 -13.17
N ALA A 371 1.92 -8.80 -13.82
CA ALA A 371 0.63 -8.21 -14.19
C ALA A 371 -0.17 -9.12 -15.14
N ARG A 372 0.50 -9.76 -16.12
CA ARG A 372 -0.12 -10.75 -16.99
C ARG A 372 -0.59 -11.98 -16.21
N TRP A 373 0.23 -12.49 -15.29
CA TRP A 373 -0.11 -13.66 -14.46
C TRP A 373 -1.37 -13.41 -13.63
N ILE A 374 -1.45 -12.25 -12.97
CA ILE A 374 -2.65 -11.82 -12.23
C ILE A 374 -3.85 -11.71 -13.17
N GLY A 375 -3.65 -11.12 -14.37
CA GLY A 375 -4.69 -11.00 -15.39
C GLY A 375 -5.22 -12.36 -15.88
N GLU A 376 -4.34 -13.36 -16.05
CA GLU A 376 -4.74 -14.72 -16.42
C GLU A 376 -5.48 -15.44 -15.28
N LEU A 377 -5.07 -15.24 -14.03
CA LEU A 377 -5.84 -15.76 -12.87
C LEU A 377 -7.25 -15.18 -12.81
N ARG A 378 -7.42 -13.86 -13.03
CA ARG A 378 -8.74 -13.22 -13.07
C ARG A 378 -9.63 -13.76 -14.19
N LYS A 379 -9.06 -14.05 -15.35
CA LYS A 379 -9.81 -14.66 -16.47
C LYS A 379 -10.25 -16.08 -16.16
N ARG A 380 -9.36 -16.89 -15.52
CA ARG A 380 -9.66 -18.28 -15.16
C ARG A 380 -10.62 -18.41 -13.98
N PHE A 381 -10.53 -17.46 -13.04
CA PHE A 381 -11.28 -17.44 -11.78
C PHE A 381 -11.89 -16.05 -11.52
N PRO A 382 -12.97 -15.67 -12.24
CA PRO A 382 -13.54 -14.32 -12.15
C PRO A 382 -14.07 -13.93 -10.76
N SER A 383 -14.37 -14.92 -9.91
CA SER A 383 -14.85 -14.70 -8.55
C SER A 383 -13.75 -14.78 -7.47
N LEU A 384 -12.49 -14.95 -7.89
CA LEU A 384 -11.35 -14.99 -6.98
C LEU A 384 -11.01 -13.57 -6.52
N TYR A 385 -11.01 -13.35 -5.22
CA TYR A 385 -10.52 -12.12 -4.61
C TYR A 385 -8.99 -12.17 -4.49
N LEU A 386 -8.31 -11.17 -5.02
CA LEU A 386 -6.84 -11.12 -5.04
C LEU A 386 -6.35 -10.03 -4.08
N GLU A 387 -5.66 -10.45 -3.04
CA GLU A 387 -4.99 -9.58 -2.08
C GLU A 387 -3.50 -9.47 -2.41
N GLY A 388 -3.02 -8.24 -2.68
CA GLY A 388 -1.60 -7.97 -2.80
C GLY A 388 -0.96 -7.78 -1.43
N CYS A 389 0.25 -8.30 -1.25
CA CYS A 389 1.06 -8.12 -0.07
C CYS A 389 2.54 -8.03 -0.44
N SER A 390 3.34 -7.45 0.41
CA SER A 390 4.80 -7.52 0.36
C SER A 390 5.35 -7.25 1.76
N SER A 391 5.28 -8.22 2.66
CA SER A 391 5.51 -7.99 4.10
C SER A 391 4.76 -6.74 4.59
N GLY A 392 3.45 -6.67 4.36
CA GLY A 392 2.69 -5.42 4.44
C GLY A 392 2.85 -4.56 3.18
N ALA A 393 3.07 -3.25 3.34
CA ALA A 393 3.08 -2.27 2.26
C ALA A 393 4.45 -2.06 1.59
N MET A 394 5.39 -3.02 1.68
CA MET A 394 6.74 -2.82 1.13
C MET A 394 6.78 -2.72 -0.40
N ARG A 395 5.69 -3.06 -1.09
CA ARG A 395 5.50 -2.84 -2.53
C ARG A 395 4.21 -2.05 -2.85
N LEU A 396 3.67 -1.34 -1.87
CA LEU A 396 2.48 -0.53 -2.10
C LEU A 396 2.83 0.69 -2.94
N ASP A 397 2.41 0.67 -4.19
CA ASP A 397 2.50 1.79 -5.14
C ASP A 397 1.29 1.84 -6.08
N LEU A 398 1.15 2.96 -6.81
CA LEU A 398 0.01 3.18 -7.70
C LEU A 398 0.05 2.35 -9.00
N GLY A 399 1.16 1.67 -9.30
CA GLY A 399 1.25 0.77 -10.45
C GLY A 399 0.91 -0.67 -10.08
N ILE A 400 1.07 -1.06 -8.81
CA ILE A 400 0.73 -2.39 -8.30
C ILE A 400 -0.72 -2.46 -7.80
N LEU A 401 -1.17 -1.40 -7.13
CA LEU A 401 -2.48 -1.38 -6.47
C LEU A 401 -3.65 -1.77 -7.39
N PRO A 402 -3.73 -1.32 -8.66
CA PRO A 402 -4.85 -1.69 -9.54
C PRO A 402 -4.83 -3.15 -10.02
N LEU A 403 -3.74 -3.89 -9.82
CA LEU A 403 -3.67 -5.31 -10.17
C LEU A 403 -4.46 -6.18 -9.21
N PHE A 404 -4.64 -5.73 -7.98
CA PHE A 404 -5.29 -6.44 -6.88
C PHE A 404 -6.64 -5.82 -6.52
N ASP A 405 -7.45 -6.58 -5.79
CA ASP A 405 -8.71 -6.08 -5.24
C ASP A 405 -8.44 -5.18 -4.03
N GLN A 406 -7.42 -5.53 -3.26
CA GLN A 406 -6.83 -4.73 -2.19
C GLN A 406 -5.32 -5.00 -2.07
N HIS A 407 -4.61 -4.13 -1.34
CA HIS A 407 -3.23 -4.39 -0.92
C HIS A 407 -3.11 -4.29 0.60
N PHE A 408 -2.53 -5.32 1.23
CA PHE A 408 -2.33 -5.37 2.68
C PHE A 408 -1.35 -4.27 3.14
N LEU A 409 -1.65 -3.64 4.27
CA LEU A 409 -0.92 -2.47 4.75
C LEU A 409 0.29 -2.81 5.60
N SER A 410 0.10 -3.64 6.64
CA SER A 410 1.14 -3.84 7.66
C SER A 410 0.92 -5.10 8.47
N ASP A 411 2.01 -5.78 8.79
CA ASP A 411 2.08 -6.87 9.76
C ASP A 411 2.09 -6.36 11.22
N ASN A 412 2.05 -5.04 11.43
CA ASN A 412 2.03 -4.49 12.78
C ASN A 412 0.72 -4.85 13.49
N THR A 413 0.82 -5.46 14.66
CA THR A 413 -0.32 -5.93 15.45
C THR A 413 -0.83 -4.90 16.46
N ASN A 414 -0.06 -3.83 16.67
CA ASN A 414 -0.36 -2.84 17.69
C ASN A 414 -1.31 -1.75 17.14
N PRO A 415 -2.54 -1.59 17.66
CA PRO A 415 -3.51 -0.67 17.10
C PRO A 415 -3.08 0.82 17.17
N TRP A 416 -2.26 1.20 18.13
CA TRP A 416 -1.71 2.57 18.21
C TRP A 416 -0.75 2.83 17.04
N ASP A 417 0.15 1.88 16.77
CA ASP A 417 1.09 1.97 15.65
C ASP A 417 0.35 1.98 14.32
N VAL A 418 -0.63 1.06 14.17
CA VAL A 418 -1.43 0.96 12.93
C VAL A 418 -2.19 2.25 12.67
N ALA A 419 -2.75 2.91 13.70
CA ALA A 419 -3.39 4.22 13.55
C ALA A 419 -2.44 5.26 12.93
N ARG A 420 -1.18 5.31 13.37
CA ARG A 420 -0.15 6.20 12.81
C ARG A 420 0.29 5.81 11.41
N ILE A 421 0.42 4.52 11.14
CA ILE A 421 0.73 4.00 9.79
C ILE A 421 -0.36 4.38 8.80
N VAL A 422 -1.64 4.35 9.22
CA VAL A 422 -2.79 4.75 8.39
C VAL A 422 -2.78 6.25 8.07
N GLU A 423 -2.38 7.11 9.00
CA GLU A 423 -2.24 8.56 8.73
C GLU A 423 -1.30 8.81 7.53
N GLY A 424 -0.16 8.11 7.49
CA GLY A 424 0.76 8.21 6.36
C GLY A 424 0.22 7.53 5.09
N ALA A 425 -0.45 6.38 5.21
CA ALA A 425 -1.08 5.70 4.08
C ALA A 425 -2.15 6.55 3.41
N ALA A 426 -2.92 7.33 4.19
CA ALA A 426 -3.94 8.25 3.68
C ALA A 426 -3.38 9.32 2.73
N LEU A 427 -2.11 9.66 2.85
CA LEU A 427 -1.43 10.59 1.93
C LEU A 427 -0.86 9.91 0.68
N ARG A 428 -0.76 8.57 0.67
CA ARG A 428 -0.07 7.82 -0.38
C ARG A 428 -0.99 7.07 -1.33
N ALA A 429 -2.13 6.59 -0.84
CA ALA A 429 -3.00 5.70 -1.62
C ALA A 429 -4.47 5.87 -1.21
N PRO A 430 -5.43 5.50 -2.08
CA PRO A 430 -6.85 5.47 -1.72
C PRO A 430 -7.09 4.40 -0.65
N LEU A 431 -7.45 4.82 0.57
CA LEU A 431 -7.63 3.93 1.72
C LEU A 431 -8.69 2.84 1.48
N ALA A 432 -9.68 3.10 0.62
CA ALA A 432 -10.70 2.13 0.25
C ALA A 432 -10.13 0.83 -0.39
N ARG A 433 -8.89 0.90 -0.96
CA ARG A 433 -8.18 -0.24 -1.55
C ARG A 433 -7.08 -0.81 -0.67
N ILE A 434 -7.00 -0.37 0.57
CA ILE A 434 -5.97 -0.78 1.51
C ILE A 434 -6.55 -1.78 2.50
N GLY A 435 -6.02 -3.01 2.46
CA GLY A 435 -6.36 -4.08 3.40
C GLY A 435 -5.71 -3.86 4.75
N ARG A 436 -6.50 -3.98 5.81
CA ARG A 436 -6.05 -3.82 7.20
C ARG A 436 -6.76 -4.79 8.09
N TRP A 437 -6.01 -5.38 9.03
CA TRP A 437 -6.59 -6.28 10.02
C TRP A 437 -6.65 -5.62 11.40
N ALA A 438 -7.79 -5.78 12.07
CA ALA A 438 -7.84 -5.63 13.50
C ALA A 438 -7.31 -6.92 14.12
N VAL A 439 -6.22 -6.82 14.87
CA VAL A 439 -5.58 -7.96 15.53
C VAL A 439 -5.97 -7.96 16.99
N LEU A 440 -6.62 -9.01 17.45
CA LEU A 440 -7.22 -9.08 18.76
C LEU A 440 -6.75 -10.29 19.56
N TYR A 441 -6.51 -10.04 20.85
CA TYR A 441 -6.20 -11.04 21.86
C TYR A 441 -6.95 -10.69 23.14
N GLU A 442 -7.31 -11.69 23.95
CA GLU A 442 -7.93 -11.43 25.27
C GLU A 442 -6.95 -10.76 26.22
N ARG A 443 -5.73 -11.24 26.24
CA ARG A 443 -4.63 -10.66 27.00
C ARG A 443 -3.47 -10.43 26.06
N GLY A 444 -2.65 -9.43 26.33
CA GLY A 444 -1.58 -9.00 25.45
C GLY A 444 -0.89 -10.13 24.69
N GLY A 445 -0.84 -10.02 23.37
CA GLY A 445 -0.38 -11.09 22.49
C GLY A 445 1.10 -11.42 22.66
N GLU A 446 1.44 -12.71 22.73
CA GLU A 446 2.82 -13.18 22.74
C GLU A 446 3.55 -12.85 21.43
N LEU A 447 2.78 -12.63 20.35
CA LEU A 447 3.25 -12.45 18.98
C LEU A 447 3.08 -11.01 18.46
N LEU A 448 3.25 -10.00 19.29
CA LEU A 448 3.21 -8.62 18.84
C LEU A 448 4.34 -8.32 17.84
N VAL A 449 3.98 -7.70 16.73
CA VAL A 449 4.90 -7.25 15.67
C VAL A 449 4.78 -5.73 15.53
N PRO A 450 5.86 -4.95 15.66
CA PRO A 450 7.13 -5.38 16.28
C PRO A 450 6.96 -5.58 17.79
N ARG A 451 7.75 -6.43 18.40
CA ARG A 451 7.73 -6.73 19.86
C ARG A 451 8.06 -5.55 20.77
N THR A 452 8.36 -4.39 20.21
CA THR A 452 8.81 -3.19 20.94
C THR A 452 7.69 -2.36 21.55
N ALA A 453 6.47 -2.51 21.08
CA ALA A 453 5.33 -1.83 21.68
C ALA A 453 4.90 -2.62 22.91
N GLY A 454 5.02 -2.02 24.09
CA GLY A 454 4.73 -2.69 25.36
C GLY A 454 3.36 -3.38 25.37
N LEU A 455 3.34 -4.63 25.77
CA LEU A 455 2.14 -5.43 26.01
C LEU A 455 1.19 -4.77 27.02
N GLU A 456 1.74 -3.92 27.88
CA GLU A 456 1.04 -3.22 28.96
C GLU A 456 -0.14 -2.36 28.48
N GLY A 457 -0.07 -1.80 27.26
CA GLY A 457 -1.16 -1.02 26.68
C GLY A 457 -2.22 -1.89 26.00
N PHE A 458 -1.88 -3.10 25.56
CA PHE A 458 -2.76 -3.94 24.75
C PHE A 458 -3.97 -4.47 25.55
N GLU A 459 -3.77 -4.79 26.82
CA GLU A 459 -4.84 -5.24 27.73
C GLU A 459 -5.88 -4.13 27.98
N SER A 460 -5.48 -2.86 27.85
CA SER A 460 -6.39 -1.72 28.03
C SER A 460 -7.08 -1.28 26.73
N ALA A 461 -6.69 -1.83 25.57
CA ALA A 461 -7.35 -1.54 24.31
C ALA A 461 -8.75 -2.13 24.29
N THR A 462 -9.73 -1.29 23.99
CA THR A 462 -11.10 -1.73 23.74
C THR A 462 -11.21 -2.36 22.35
N VAL A 463 -12.26 -3.12 22.10
CA VAL A 463 -12.53 -3.68 20.76
C VAL A 463 -12.76 -2.55 19.75
N PRO A 464 -13.57 -1.50 20.02
CA PRO A 464 -13.68 -0.35 19.12
C PRO A 464 -12.35 0.31 18.79
N PHE A 465 -11.46 0.46 19.79
CA PHE A 465 -10.13 1.06 19.55
C PHE A 465 -9.25 0.19 18.65
N ALA A 466 -9.25 -1.13 18.85
CA ALA A 466 -8.47 -2.05 18.00
C ALA A 466 -9.01 -2.12 16.56
N VAL A 467 -10.33 -1.98 16.39
CA VAL A 467 -11.00 -2.03 15.07
C VAL A 467 -10.84 -0.72 14.30
N ALA A 468 -10.86 0.43 14.96
CA ALA A 468 -10.92 1.74 14.31
C ALA A 468 -9.83 1.98 13.24
N PRO A 469 -8.54 1.65 13.43
CA PRO A 469 -7.52 1.84 12.40
C PRO A 469 -7.76 1.01 11.14
N ALA A 470 -8.47 -0.12 11.26
CA ALA A 470 -8.75 -1.02 10.15
C ALA A 470 -10.07 -0.72 9.43
N PHE A 471 -11.02 -0.06 10.08
CA PHE A 471 -12.42 0.02 9.67
C PHE A 471 -12.66 0.70 8.31
N LEU A 472 -12.02 1.83 8.03
CA LEU A 472 -12.23 2.57 6.77
C LEU A 472 -11.29 2.10 5.64
N GLY A 473 -11.40 0.84 5.25
CA GLY A 473 -10.64 0.20 4.18
C GLY A 473 -11.19 -1.17 3.86
N ALA A 474 -10.39 -2.05 3.25
CA ALA A 474 -10.71 -3.46 3.14
C ALA A 474 -10.45 -4.13 4.51
N PHE A 475 -11.51 -4.32 5.27
CA PHE A 475 -11.43 -4.70 6.67
C PHE A 475 -11.32 -6.21 6.85
N GLY A 476 -10.37 -6.65 7.66
CA GLY A 476 -10.20 -8.04 8.08
C GLY A 476 -9.86 -8.15 9.56
N LEU A 477 -9.75 -9.37 10.02
CA LEU A 477 -9.43 -9.75 11.38
C LEU A 477 -8.24 -10.71 11.40
N SER A 478 -7.49 -10.71 12.48
CA SER A 478 -6.50 -11.74 12.83
C SER A 478 -6.34 -11.80 14.35
N GLY A 479 -5.41 -12.61 14.84
CA GLY A 479 -5.21 -12.83 16.27
C GLY A 479 -6.07 -13.97 16.80
N ASP A 480 -6.16 -14.10 18.14
CA ASP A 480 -6.82 -15.20 18.83
C ASP A 480 -8.27 -14.86 19.17
N LEU A 481 -9.18 -15.01 18.19
CA LEU A 481 -10.61 -14.73 18.40
C LEU A 481 -11.27 -15.74 19.35
N ALA A 482 -10.81 -16.99 19.35
CA ALA A 482 -11.39 -18.05 20.17
C ALA A 482 -11.18 -17.81 21.66
N SER A 483 -10.09 -17.15 22.06
CA SER A 483 -9.80 -16.82 23.45
C SER A 483 -10.56 -15.60 23.96
N LEU A 484 -11.15 -14.78 23.07
CA LEU A 484 -11.88 -13.58 23.48
C LEU A 484 -13.08 -13.93 24.35
N SER A 485 -13.33 -13.14 25.38
CA SER A 485 -14.53 -13.26 26.21
C SER A 485 -15.82 -13.09 25.36
N PRO A 486 -16.95 -13.66 25.77
CA PRO A 486 -18.22 -13.47 25.07
C PRO A 486 -18.61 -12.00 24.88
N GLU A 487 -18.28 -11.14 25.85
CA GLU A 487 -18.50 -9.71 25.78
C GLU A 487 -17.67 -9.07 24.66
N ARG A 488 -16.38 -9.38 24.58
CA ARG A 488 -15.49 -8.89 23.52
C ARG A 488 -15.89 -9.40 22.14
N ARG A 489 -16.28 -10.68 22.01
CA ARG A 489 -16.81 -11.21 20.76
C ARG A 489 -18.10 -10.51 20.34
N GLY A 490 -18.99 -10.22 21.30
CA GLY A 490 -20.22 -9.44 21.05
C GLY A 490 -19.92 -8.03 20.53
N ALA A 491 -18.96 -7.33 21.15
CA ALA A 491 -18.52 -6.01 20.70
C ALA A 491 -17.87 -6.06 19.30
N LEU A 492 -17.05 -7.07 19.03
CA LEU A 492 -16.42 -7.27 17.73
C LEU A 492 -17.46 -7.55 16.64
N ARG A 493 -18.45 -8.40 16.94
CA ARG A 493 -19.58 -8.67 16.03
C ARG A 493 -20.31 -7.39 15.67
N ALA A 494 -20.61 -6.52 16.64
CA ALA A 494 -21.24 -5.24 16.38
C ALA A 494 -20.40 -4.36 15.44
N CYS A 495 -19.07 -4.32 15.60
CA CYS A 495 -18.17 -3.61 14.70
C CYS A 495 -18.18 -4.22 13.28
N VAL A 496 -18.21 -5.55 13.14
CA VAL A 496 -18.30 -6.25 11.85
C VAL A 496 -19.63 -5.93 11.15
N GLU A 497 -20.74 -5.96 11.89
CA GLU A 497 -22.07 -5.60 11.36
C GLU A 497 -22.10 -4.13 10.90
N ALA A 498 -21.51 -3.22 11.68
CA ALA A 498 -21.37 -1.82 11.31
C ALA A 498 -20.55 -1.66 10.00
N TYR A 499 -19.41 -2.36 9.87
CA TYR A 499 -18.65 -2.35 8.64
C TYR A 499 -19.45 -2.83 7.43
N ARG A 500 -20.14 -3.96 7.58
CA ARG A 500 -20.98 -4.53 6.49
C ARG A 500 -22.09 -3.58 6.04
N SER A 501 -22.60 -2.72 6.94
CA SER A 501 -23.62 -1.73 6.60
C SER A 501 -23.11 -0.59 5.72
N VAL A 502 -21.80 -0.23 5.83
CA VAL A 502 -21.20 0.90 5.13
C VAL A 502 -20.11 0.53 4.12
N ARG A 503 -19.73 -0.74 3.98
CA ARG A 503 -18.59 -1.16 3.14
C ARG A 503 -18.71 -0.74 1.66
N ARG A 504 -19.93 -0.66 1.11
CA ARG A 504 -20.17 -0.17 -0.25
C ARG A 504 -19.92 1.33 -0.36
N GLU A 505 -20.24 2.07 0.68
CA GLU A 505 -19.89 3.49 0.76
C GLU A 505 -18.38 3.67 0.84
N ILE A 506 -17.68 2.87 1.68
CA ILE A 506 -16.21 2.84 1.75
C ILE A 506 -15.62 2.55 0.37
N ALA A 507 -16.11 1.52 -0.32
CA ALA A 507 -15.63 1.11 -1.64
C ALA A 507 -15.76 2.23 -2.70
N ALA A 508 -16.80 3.05 -2.61
CA ALA A 508 -17.06 4.18 -3.51
C ALA A 508 -16.41 5.50 -3.05
N SER A 509 -15.63 5.50 -1.97
CA SER A 509 -15.09 6.70 -1.35
C SER A 509 -13.70 7.06 -1.84
N TRP A 510 -13.37 8.35 -1.68
CA TRP A 510 -12.03 8.91 -1.76
C TRP A 510 -11.54 9.38 -0.38
N ASN A 511 -10.24 9.52 -0.19
CA ASN A 511 -9.67 10.10 1.02
C ASN A 511 -10.11 11.55 1.14
N ALA A 512 -10.88 11.89 2.16
CA ALA A 512 -11.33 13.26 2.38
C ALA A 512 -10.29 14.05 3.19
N SER A 513 -9.93 13.51 4.36
CA SER A 513 -8.97 14.13 5.26
C SER A 513 -8.40 13.11 6.24
N ALA A 514 -7.30 13.43 6.90
CA ALA A 514 -6.69 12.63 7.96
C ALA A 514 -5.90 13.52 8.91
N ALA A 515 -5.56 12.98 10.08
CA ALA A 515 -4.57 13.59 10.95
C ALA A 515 -3.25 13.77 10.20
N ALA A 516 -2.50 14.82 10.52
CA ALA A 516 -1.14 14.96 10.01
C ALA A 516 -0.30 13.78 10.51
N PRO A 517 0.49 13.11 9.63
CA PRO A 517 1.28 11.97 10.05
C PRO A 517 2.24 12.33 11.18
N THR A 518 2.20 11.53 12.23
CA THR A 518 3.10 11.60 13.37
C THR A 518 3.95 10.34 13.46
N PRO A 519 5.09 10.35 14.17
CA PRO A 519 5.89 9.15 14.35
C PRO A 519 5.06 7.97 14.87
N ARG A 520 5.34 6.77 14.38
CA ARG A 520 4.62 5.54 14.71
C ARG A 520 4.49 5.28 16.21
N ASP A 521 5.53 5.58 16.97
CA ASP A 521 5.61 5.38 18.40
C ASP A 521 5.05 6.55 19.25
N ASP A 522 4.51 7.59 18.62
CA ASP A 522 3.84 8.67 19.33
C ASP A 522 2.45 8.23 19.82
N ARG A 523 2.29 8.17 21.13
CA ARG A 523 1.06 7.76 21.83
C ARG A 523 0.16 8.93 22.23
N ASN A 524 0.52 10.16 21.83
CA ASN A 524 -0.19 11.35 22.29
C ASN A 524 -1.22 11.84 21.28
N GLY A 525 -2.18 12.59 21.77
CA GLY A 525 -3.15 13.30 20.94
C GLY A 525 -4.27 12.42 20.40
N TRP A 526 -4.74 12.78 19.22
CA TRP A 526 -5.80 12.11 18.50
C TRP A 526 -5.26 11.59 17.18
N SER A 527 -5.69 10.39 16.80
CA SER A 527 -5.58 9.88 15.43
C SER A 527 -6.95 9.83 14.79
N TRP A 528 -7.05 10.16 13.51
CA TRP A 528 -8.31 10.16 12.80
C TRP A 528 -8.09 10.17 11.29
N HIS A 529 -9.06 9.62 10.57
CA HIS A 529 -9.13 9.75 9.12
C HIS A 529 -10.58 9.66 8.65
N ALA A 530 -10.85 10.27 7.50
CA ALA A 530 -12.17 10.34 6.91
C ALA A 530 -12.15 10.01 5.42
N LEU A 531 -13.16 9.28 4.98
CA LEU A 531 -13.45 9.01 3.59
C LEU A 531 -14.75 9.73 3.20
N ALA A 532 -14.81 10.25 1.99
CA ALA A 532 -16.03 10.84 1.45
C ALA A 532 -16.50 10.11 0.21
N ASN A 533 -17.79 10.07 0.04
CA ASN A 533 -18.49 9.60 -1.17
C ASN A 533 -19.65 10.57 -1.47
N PRO A 534 -20.40 10.41 -2.57
CA PRO A 534 -21.47 11.36 -2.89
C PRO A 534 -22.60 11.45 -1.86
N TRP A 535 -22.71 10.53 -0.92
CA TRP A 535 -23.86 10.45 0.01
C TRP A 535 -23.48 10.73 1.46
N SER A 536 -22.22 10.57 1.82
CA SER A 536 -21.78 10.65 3.20
C SER A 536 -20.29 10.91 3.34
N VAL A 537 -19.89 11.32 4.55
CA VAL A 537 -18.53 11.20 5.04
C VAL A 537 -18.49 10.14 6.13
N LEU A 538 -17.57 9.20 6.01
CA LEU A 538 -17.27 8.18 6.99
C LEU A 538 -16.00 8.58 7.73
N MET A 539 -16.01 8.56 9.06
CA MET A 539 -14.88 8.98 9.87
C MET A 539 -14.63 8.01 11.01
N VAL A 540 -13.37 7.78 11.31
CA VAL A 540 -12.95 7.17 12.58
C VAL A 540 -12.10 8.16 13.35
N ALA A 541 -12.31 8.22 14.66
CA ALA A 541 -11.55 9.04 15.58
C ALA A 541 -11.10 8.19 16.78
N LEU A 542 -9.81 8.30 17.14
CA LEU A 542 -9.19 7.61 18.25
C LEU A 542 -8.56 8.65 19.18
N ARG A 543 -8.87 8.56 20.47
CA ARG A 543 -8.17 9.30 21.51
C ARG A 543 -7.02 8.44 22.03
N LEU A 544 -5.80 8.90 21.81
CA LEU A 544 -4.60 8.31 22.39
C LEU A 544 -4.35 8.90 23.80
N SER A 545 -3.27 8.52 24.47
CA SER A 545 -2.90 9.09 25.77
C SER A 545 -2.62 10.60 25.65
N ASP A 546 -2.61 11.29 26.78
CA ASP A 546 -2.26 12.73 26.95
C ASP A 546 -2.95 13.69 25.95
N SER A 547 -4.26 13.61 25.87
CA SER A 547 -5.08 14.48 25.03
C SER A 547 -6.36 14.91 25.72
N SER A 548 -6.96 16.00 25.23
CA SER A 548 -8.29 16.47 25.68
C SER A 548 -9.35 15.40 25.45
N GLU A 549 -10.38 15.38 26.31
CA GLU A 549 -11.52 14.44 26.19
C GLU A 549 -12.35 14.69 24.93
N ALA A 550 -12.35 15.90 24.42
CA ALA A 550 -13.07 16.28 23.22
C ALA A 550 -12.16 16.92 22.20
N ARG A 551 -12.51 16.72 20.93
CA ARG A 551 -11.90 17.37 19.77
C ARG A 551 -12.98 17.88 18.84
N GLU A 552 -12.70 19.00 18.23
CA GLU A 552 -13.55 19.63 17.22
C GLU A 552 -12.83 19.66 15.88
N TRP A 553 -13.57 19.48 14.82
CA TRP A 553 -13.15 19.64 13.44
C TRP A 553 -14.10 20.61 12.77
N SER A 554 -13.59 21.65 12.13
CA SER A 554 -14.39 22.47 11.24
C SER A 554 -14.81 21.67 10.01
N TRP A 555 -15.85 22.08 9.31
CA TRP A 555 -16.24 21.44 8.04
C TRP A 555 -15.11 21.53 7.01
N SER A 556 -14.31 22.61 7.04
CA SER A 556 -13.12 22.73 6.19
C SER A 556 -12.03 21.70 6.54
N ASP A 557 -11.84 21.33 7.81
CA ASP A 557 -10.90 20.25 8.18
C ASP A 557 -11.34 18.90 7.59
N LEU A 558 -12.64 18.65 7.54
CA LEU A 558 -13.23 17.47 6.94
C LEU A 558 -13.44 17.58 5.42
N ARG A 559 -13.05 18.72 4.82
CA ARG A 559 -13.21 19.03 3.38
C ARG A 559 -14.66 18.98 2.90
N LEU A 560 -15.58 19.37 3.75
CA LEU A 560 -17.00 19.53 3.47
C LEU A 560 -17.32 21.00 3.16
N GLU A 561 -18.10 21.23 2.10
CA GLU A 561 -18.60 22.56 1.71
C GLU A 561 -19.84 22.97 2.51
N GLU A 562 -20.63 21.97 2.93
CA GLU A 562 -21.87 22.15 3.69
C GLU A 562 -21.90 21.25 4.93
N ALA A 563 -22.62 21.67 5.95
CA ALA A 563 -22.83 20.86 7.15
C ALA A 563 -23.68 19.63 6.82
N PRO A 564 -23.30 18.43 7.30
CA PRO A 564 -24.12 17.21 7.14
C PRO A 564 -25.45 17.33 7.87
N GLN A 565 -26.44 16.52 7.47
CA GLN A 565 -27.79 16.51 8.06
C GLN A 565 -27.80 16.03 9.52
N GLY A 566 -26.76 15.31 9.95
CA GLY A 566 -26.64 14.75 11.29
C GLY A 566 -25.42 13.87 11.41
N VAL A 567 -25.35 13.13 12.51
CA VAL A 567 -24.30 12.15 12.77
C VAL A 567 -24.91 10.83 13.23
N GLU A 568 -24.45 9.76 12.62
CA GLU A 568 -24.76 8.38 13.00
C GLU A 568 -23.52 7.75 13.59
N VAL A 569 -23.65 7.17 14.79
CA VAL A 569 -22.58 6.38 15.42
C VAL A 569 -22.65 4.97 14.88
N LEU A 570 -21.62 4.53 14.18
CA LEU A 570 -21.51 3.19 13.62
C LEU A 570 -21.04 2.19 14.67
N PHE A 571 -20.02 2.56 15.43
CA PHE A 571 -19.48 1.81 16.56
C PHE A 571 -18.72 2.76 17.49
N GLY A 572 -18.51 2.39 18.73
CA GLY A 572 -17.72 3.20 19.65
C GLY A 572 -17.67 2.65 21.06
N ASP A 573 -16.84 3.28 21.86
CA ASP A 573 -16.70 2.98 23.27
C ASP A 573 -17.84 3.58 24.10
N GLU A 574 -18.07 3.01 25.27
CA GLU A 574 -19.07 3.49 26.21
C GLU A 574 -18.79 4.95 26.63
N GLY A 575 -19.81 5.77 26.56
CA GLY A 575 -19.73 7.20 26.85
C GLY A 575 -19.14 8.06 25.73
N ALA A 576 -18.74 7.46 24.60
CA ALA A 576 -18.34 8.21 23.42
C ALA A 576 -19.54 8.92 22.78
N THR A 577 -19.38 10.18 22.39
CA THR A 577 -20.44 10.97 21.73
C THR A 577 -19.91 11.76 20.56
N ALA A 578 -20.81 12.09 19.62
CA ALA A 578 -20.53 13.00 18.52
C ALA A 578 -21.72 13.95 18.32
N GLU A 579 -21.42 15.20 18.06
CA GLU A 579 -22.41 16.27 17.88
C GLU A 579 -22.06 17.09 16.64
N VAL A 580 -23.05 17.32 15.78
CA VAL A 580 -22.96 18.24 14.64
C VAL A 580 -23.30 19.65 15.16
N ALA A 581 -22.33 20.56 15.04
CA ALA A 581 -22.51 21.97 15.34
C ALA A 581 -22.56 22.80 14.02
N MET A 582 -22.91 24.06 14.11
CA MET A 582 -23.02 24.93 12.93
C MET A 582 -21.70 25.04 12.16
N GLU A 583 -20.56 25.05 12.86
CA GLU A 583 -19.24 25.26 12.26
C GLU A 583 -18.41 23.98 12.15
N GLY A 584 -18.89 22.82 12.64
CA GLY A 584 -18.09 21.61 12.65
C GLY A 584 -18.69 20.43 13.39
N LEU A 585 -17.86 19.39 13.53
CA LEU A 585 -18.13 18.17 14.26
C LEU A 585 -17.35 18.18 15.58
N ARG A 586 -18.04 17.90 16.68
CA ARG A 586 -17.41 17.68 17.98
C ARG A 586 -17.54 16.21 18.36
N VAL A 587 -16.42 15.57 18.71
CA VAL A 587 -16.38 14.20 19.25
C VAL A 587 -15.81 14.24 20.66
N SER A 588 -16.47 13.52 21.57
CA SER A 588 -16.04 13.33 22.96
C SER A 588 -15.74 11.85 23.21
N LEU A 589 -14.53 11.58 23.67
CA LEU A 589 -14.06 10.27 24.11
C LEU A 589 -13.56 10.38 25.55
N PRO A 590 -14.36 9.98 26.57
CA PRO A 590 -14.06 10.28 27.97
C PRO A 590 -12.76 9.65 28.48
N ARG A 591 -12.38 8.51 27.92
CA ARG A 591 -11.18 7.76 28.34
C ARG A 591 -10.14 7.73 27.23
N PRO A 592 -8.84 7.73 27.56
CA PRO A 592 -7.78 7.41 26.60
C PRO A 592 -7.94 5.99 26.05
N ASN A 593 -7.34 5.73 24.89
CA ASN A 593 -7.39 4.43 24.20
C ASN A 593 -8.81 3.97 23.87
N THR A 594 -9.64 4.92 23.49
CA THR A 594 -11.02 4.70 23.02
C THR A 594 -11.21 5.28 21.62
N ALA A 595 -12.24 4.82 20.94
CA ALA A 595 -12.52 5.19 19.56
C ALA A 595 -14.01 5.33 19.26
N LEU A 596 -14.29 6.01 18.16
CA LEU A 596 -15.62 6.21 17.61
C LEU A 596 -15.56 6.14 16.08
N GLY A 597 -16.46 5.36 15.50
CA GLY A 597 -16.72 5.32 14.06
C GLY A 597 -18.04 6.02 13.74
N LEU A 598 -18.01 6.89 12.75
CA LEU A 598 -19.12 7.81 12.43
C LEU A 598 -19.47 7.75 10.95
N ARG A 599 -20.75 7.98 10.66
CA ARG A 599 -21.29 8.33 9.36
C ARG A 599 -21.97 9.69 9.43
N LEU A 600 -21.60 10.58 8.54
CA LEU A 600 -22.15 11.92 8.39
C LEU A 600 -22.91 11.95 7.05
N PRO A 601 -24.24 11.81 7.01
CA PRO A 601 -25.01 11.87 5.78
C PRO A 601 -24.93 13.26 5.15
N CYS A 602 -24.64 13.31 3.84
CA CYS A 602 -24.67 14.53 3.02
C CYS A 602 -25.99 14.62 2.24
N HIS A 603 -26.28 15.81 1.69
CA HIS A 603 -27.50 16.07 0.90
C HIS A 603 -27.47 15.41 -0.47
#